data_0d8b4c288f838b89952b46b3af38a358
#
_entry.id   0d8b4c288f838b89952b46b3af38a358
#
_cell.length_a   1.000
_cell.length_b   1.000
_cell.length_c   1.000
_cell.angle_alpha   90.00
_cell.angle_beta   90.00
_cell.angle_gamma   90.00
#
_symmetry.space_group_name_H-M   'P 1'
#
loop_
_entity.id
_entity.type
_entity.pdbx_description
1 polymer ?
#
loop_
_entity_poly.entity_id
_entity_poly.type
_entity_poly.pdbx_seq_one_letter_code
_entity_poly.pdbx_strand_id
1 'polypeptide(L)' 'LAEAKSQLEEIIKKFKLPTDRVHVHVEEGSPKDRILELAKKIPAHMIIIASHRPDITTYLLGSNAAAVVRHAECSVLVVR' A
#
# COMPACT_ATOMS: atom_id res chain seq x y z
N LEU A 1 -7.94 2.41 14.40
CA LEU A 1 -7.62 1.23 13.59
C LEU A 1 -8.86 0.45 13.18
N ALA A 2 -9.81 0.27 14.08
CA ALA A 2 -11.03 -0.46 13.76
C ALA A 2 -11.83 0.21 12.63
N GLU A 3 -11.84 1.53 12.61
CA GLU A 3 -12.52 2.28 11.56
C GLU A 3 -11.84 2.10 10.20
N ALA A 4 -10.52 2.15 10.17
CA ALA A 4 -9.77 1.96 8.92
C ALA A 4 -9.99 0.55 8.38
N LYS A 5 -10.00 -0.45 9.24
CA LYS A 5 -10.26 -1.82 8.83
C LYS A 5 -11.66 -1.98 8.27
N SER A 6 -12.66 -1.36 8.91
CA SER A 6 -14.04 -1.38 8.43
C SER A 6 -14.17 -0.76 7.05
N GLN A 7 -13.50 0.37 6.82
CA GLN A 7 -13.53 1.03 5.52
C GLN A 7 -12.92 0.16 4.42
N LEU A 8 -11.81 -0.53 4.72
CA LEU A 8 -11.19 -1.45 3.76
C LEU A 8 -12.10 -2.64 3.46
N GLU A 9 -12.76 -3.17 4.46
CA GLU A 9 -13.70 -4.28 4.28
C GLU A 9 -14.89 -3.86 3.41
N GLU A 10 -15.36 -2.64 3.55
CA GLU A 10 -16.43 -2.09 2.70
C GLU A 10 -16.00 -1.99 1.24
N ILE A 11 -14.75 -1.58 1.00
CA ILE A 11 -14.21 -1.52 -0.36
C ILE A 11 -14.18 -2.91 -0.98
N ILE A 12 -13.75 -3.92 -0.22
CA ILE A 12 -13.70 -5.30 -0.69
C ILE A 12 -15.09 -5.77 -1.09
N LYS A 13 -16.10 -5.48 -0.28
CA LYS A 13 -17.49 -5.84 -0.58
C LYS A 13 -18.00 -5.09 -1.79
N LYS A 14 -17.71 -3.80 -1.89
CA LYS A 14 -18.17 -2.94 -2.98
C LYS A 14 -17.69 -3.44 -4.34
N PHE A 15 -16.45 -3.88 -4.43
CA PHE A 15 -15.87 -4.37 -5.67
C PHE A 15 -15.98 -5.88 -5.83
N LYS A 16 -16.66 -6.56 -4.93
CA LYS A 16 -16.92 -8.01 -4.98
C LYS A 16 -15.62 -8.82 -5.12
N LEU A 17 -14.60 -8.41 -4.38
CA LEU A 17 -13.32 -9.09 -4.42
C LEU A 17 -13.41 -10.44 -3.71
N PRO A 18 -12.65 -11.46 -4.17
CA PRO A 18 -12.67 -12.77 -3.51
C PRO A 18 -12.08 -12.66 -2.09
N THR A 19 -12.86 -13.07 -1.10
CA THR A 19 -12.46 -12.94 0.30
C THR A 19 -11.34 -13.89 0.70
N ASP A 20 -11.20 -15.00 -0.01
CA ASP A 20 -10.13 -15.97 0.24
C ASP A 20 -8.78 -15.54 -0.30
N ARG A 21 -8.75 -14.49 -1.12
CA ARG A 21 -7.53 -13.98 -1.75
C ARG A 21 -7.16 -12.56 -1.32
N VAL A 22 -8.01 -11.93 -0.52
CA VAL A 22 -7.79 -10.56 -0.07
C VAL A 22 -7.65 -10.55 1.44
N HIS A 23 -6.52 -10.07 1.90
CA HIS A 23 -6.21 -9.97 3.32
C HIS A 23 -6.00 -8.50 3.69
N VAL A 24 -6.64 -8.07 4.77
CA VAL A 24 -6.58 -6.68 5.21
C VAL A 24 -5.63 -6.57 6.39
N HIS A 25 -4.67 -5.67 6.29
CA HIS A 25 -3.74 -5.36 7.36
C HIS A 25 -3.80 -3.86 7.64
N VAL A 26 -3.95 -3.49 8.90
CA VAL A 26 -3.93 -2.10 9.34
C VAL A 26 -2.83 -1.97 10.38
N GLU A 27 -1.85 -1.11 10.09
CA GLU A 27 -0.68 -0.94 10.93
C GLU A 27 -0.51 0.52 11.32
N GLU A 28 0.06 0.77 12.46
CA GLU A 28 0.43 2.11 12.89
C GLU A 28 1.93 2.32 12.74
N GLY A 29 2.30 3.56 12.43
CA GLY A 29 3.69 3.94 12.32
C GLY A 29 4.00 4.57 10.98
N SER A 30 5.28 4.58 10.61
CA SER A 30 5.72 5.12 9.34
C SER A 30 5.22 4.24 8.20
N PRO A 31 4.47 4.79 7.22
CA PRO A 31 3.92 3.99 6.12
C PRO A 31 4.99 3.20 5.35
N LYS A 32 6.11 3.85 5.01
CA LYS A 32 7.18 3.18 4.27
C LYS A 32 7.74 1.98 5.02
N ASP A 33 7.95 2.13 6.33
CA ASP A 33 8.54 1.07 7.15
C ASP A 33 7.56 -0.09 7.31
N ARG A 34 6.29 0.21 7.53
CA ARG A 34 5.27 -0.84 7.70
C ARG A 34 5.04 -1.61 6.40
N ILE A 35 5.04 -0.91 5.27
CA ILE A 35 4.89 -1.54 3.95
C ILE A 35 6.06 -2.49 3.69
N LEU A 36 7.28 -2.03 3.91
CA LEU A 36 8.47 -2.84 3.64
C LEU A 36 8.54 -4.05 4.57
N GLU A 37 8.21 -3.89 5.84
CA GLU A 37 8.18 -5.02 6.78
C GLU A 37 7.11 -6.03 6.40
N LEU A 38 5.92 -5.59 6.07
CA LEU A 38 4.83 -6.48 5.70
C LEU A 38 5.16 -7.23 4.41
N ALA A 39 5.77 -6.55 3.43
CA ALA A 39 6.14 -7.17 2.17
C ALA A 39 7.12 -8.33 2.36
N LYS A 40 8.02 -8.23 3.33
CA LYS A 40 8.93 -9.34 3.68
C LYS A 40 8.20 -10.45 4.41
N LYS A 41 7.29 -10.08 5.29
CA LYS A 41 6.59 -11.03 6.15
C LYS A 41 5.65 -11.95 5.36
N ILE A 42 4.95 -11.44 4.35
CA ILE A 42 3.95 -12.22 3.59
C ILE A 42 4.46 -12.93 2.36
N PRO A 43 5.63 -13.06 2.04
CA PRO A 43 6.59 -12.41 1.16
C PRO A 43 5.95 -11.97 -0.14
N ALA A 44 5.80 -10.70 -0.34
CA ALA A 44 5.13 -10.14 -1.51
C ALA A 44 6.01 -10.26 -2.75
N HIS A 45 5.36 -10.55 -3.88
CA HIS A 45 6.05 -10.57 -5.18
C HIS A 45 6.06 -9.18 -5.82
N MET A 46 5.09 -8.34 -5.48
CA MET A 46 4.97 -7.00 -6.01
C MET A 46 4.27 -6.10 -5.00
N ILE A 47 4.73 -4.87 -4.92
CA ILE A 47 4.06 -3.82 -4.15
C ILE A 47 3.42 -2.87 -5.15
N ILE A 48 2.14 -2.56 -4.95
CA ILE A 48 1.44 -1.55 -5.74
C ILE A 48 1.15 -0.39 -4.79
N ILE A 49 1.67 0.78 -5.10
CA ILE A 49 1.55 1.94 -4.22
C ILE A 49 1.10 3.16 -5.00
N ALA A 50 0.17 3.92 -4.43
CA ALA A 50 -0.26 5.17 -5.02
C ALA A 50 0.66 6.29 -4.57
N SER A 51 0.99 7.18 -5.51
CA SER A 51 1.86 8.33 -5.25
C SER A 51 1.21 9.63 -5.69
N HIS A 52 -0.11 9.68 -5.66
CA HIS A 52 -0.83 10.88 -6.07
C HIS A 52 -0.83 11.93 -4.96
N ARG A 53 -0.39 13.14 -5.31
CA ARG A 53 -0.44 14.30 -4.43
C ARG A 53 -1.14 15.42 -5.18
N PRO A 54 -2.39 15.74 -4.84
CA PRO A 54 -3.19 16.72 -5.59
C PRO A 54 -2.58 18.12 -5.65
N ASP A 55 -1.77 18.45 -4.66
CA ASP A 55 -1.13 19.77 -4.54
C ASP A 55 0.19 19.88 -5.33
N ILE A 56 0.63 18.80 -5.95
CA ILE A 56 1.88 18.78 -6.70
C ILE A 56 1.62 18.27 -8.10
N THR A 57 1.95 19.09 -9.10
CA THR A 57 1.77 18.76 -10.52
C THR A 57 3.09 18.42 -11.18
N THR A 58 4.01 17.85 -10.46
CA THR A 58 5.35 17.54 -10.97
C THR A 58 5.56 16.04 -11.13
N TYR A 59 6.74 15.67 -11.60
CA TYR A 59 7.14 14.29 -11.78
C TYR A 59 7.68 13.66 -10.49
N LEU A 60 7.58 14.36 -9.37
CA LEU A 60 8.11 13.87 -8.10
C LEU A 60 7.23 12.78 -7.51
N LEU A 61 7.84 11.78 -6.94
CA LEU A 61 7.17 10.77 -6.13
C LEU A 61 6.98 11.32 -4.72
N GLY A 62 5.91 10.88 -4.04
CA GLY A 62 5.77 11.13 -2.62
C GLY A 62 6.92 10.47 -1.85
N SER A 63 7.23 11.00 -0.67
CA SER A 63 8.35 10.50 0.14
C SER A 63 8.22 9.02 0.50
N ASN A 64 7.02 8.56 0.82
CA ASN A 64 6.80 7.16 1.14
C ASN A 64 6.96 6.26 -0.09
N ALA A 65 6.40 6.66 -1.23
CA ALA A 65 6.54 5.89 -2.47
C ALA A 65 8.00 5.82 -2.89
N ALA A 66 8.74 6.92 -2.81
CA ALA A 66 10.16 6.94 -3.16
C ALA A 66 10.97 6.01 -2.27
N ALA A 67 10.69 5.99 -0.96
CA ALA A 67 11.38 5.12 -0.03
C ALA A 67 11.08 3.64 -0.30
N VAL A 68 9.82 3.32 -0.61
CA VAL A 68 9.44 1.95 -0.94
C VAL A 68 10.14 1.48 -2.21
N VAL A 69 10.16 2.32 -3.25
CA VAL A 69 10.86 1.97 -4.50
C VAL A 69 12.33 1.71 -4.24
N ARG A 70 12.97 2.54 -3.41
CA ARG A 70 14.40 2.41 -3.12
C ARG A 70 14.75 1.16 -2.34
N HIS A 71 13.93 0.79 -1.36
CA HIS A 71 14.29 -0.26 -0.40
C HIS A 71 13.58 -1.59 -0.59
N ALA A 72 12.57 -1.67 -1.45
CA ALA A 72 11.84 -2.92 -1.65
C ALA A 72 12.73 -3.99 -2.27
N GLU A 73 12.54 -5.23 -1.85
CA GLU A 73 13.22 -6.38 -2.40
C GLU A 73 12.42 -7.07 -3.49
N CYS A 74 11.28 -6.51 -3.85
CA CYS A 74 10.41 -7.01 -4.91
C CYS A 74 10.07 -5.88 -5.88
N SER A 75 9.36 -6.21 -6.93
CA SER A 75 8.92 -5.22 -7.91
C SER A 75 7.94 -4.23 -7.28
N VAL A 76 8.00 -2.98 -7.70
CA VAL A 76 7.11 -1.94 -7.20
C VAL A 76 6.43 -1.26 -8.39
N LEU A 77 5.11 -1.25 -8.37
CA LEU A 77 4.30 -0.51 -9.35
C LEU A 77 3.79 0.76 -8.68
N VAL A 78 4.16 1.90 -9.23
CA VAL A 78 3.71 3.19 -8.70
C VAL A 78 2.58 3.71 -9.58
N VAL A 79 1.44 3.96 -8.95
CA VAL A 79 0.25 4.48 -9.61
C VAL A 79 0.10 5.96 -9.27
N ARG A 80 -0.05 6.80 -10.28
CA ARG A 80 -0.19 8.25 -10.11
C ARG A 80 -1.65 8.74 -10.20
#